data_6ab7a1f4ea72a360bad39f5cb1dcdc99
#
_entry.id   6ab7a1f4ea72a360bad39f5cb1dcdc99
#
_cell.length_a   1.000
_cell.length_b   1.000
_cell.length_c   1.000
_cell.angle_alpha   90.00
_cell.angle_beta   90.00
_cell.angle_gamma   90.00
#
_symmetry.space_group_name_H-M   'P 1'
#
loop_
_entity.id
_entity.type
_entity.pdbx_description
1 polymer ?
#
loop_
_entity_poly.entity_id
_entity_poly.type
_entity_poly.pdbx_seq_one_letter_code
_entity_poly.pdbx_strand_id
1 'polypeptide(L)'
;MGKVIVSAALTGVLATRDQCPAIPYTPTEIADEAKRAADAGAAIVHIHARTPQGGPDWSVETFSEIFQEVRARTDVIINFSTGAVGVPAEERVAHIRELKPEMAALNMGSMNYAIYSEKKKAFYHDHVFANPFSDIQMFLETMKSAGVRPEMECFDAGHIGNTRPLIDMGVLDAPYQFSLIMGVLGGIPGTTRHLVDQVDSLPPGSHWQVIGIGLNQWPLVAAAIAMGGNVRVGLEDNFYVERGKMAKSNGDLVEKACRLAHDLGREVASIAEARKQLSLSREAGEGRGEGQTKQ
;
A
#
# COMPACT_ATOMS: atom_id res chain seq x y z
N MET A 1 6.17 -22.25 -5.55
CA MET A 1 5.84 -20.82 -5.31
C MET A 1 5.46 -20.65 -3.84
N GLY A 2 5.84 -19.52 -3.22
CA GLY A 2 5.44 -19.21 -1.84
C GLY A 2 3.94 -18.90 -1.72
N LYS A 3 3.47 -18.75 -0.47
CA LYS A 3 2.11 -18.28 -0.21
C LYS A 3 1.91 -16.85 -0.71
N VAL A 4 0.67 -16.50 -1.08
CA VAL A 4 0.32 -15.14 -1.53
C VAL A 4 0.09 -14.24 -0.33
N ILE A 5 0.78 -13.11 -0.25
CA ILE A 5 0.44 -12.05 0.69
C ILE A 5 -0.64 -11.19 0.02
N VAL A 6 -1.75 -11.01 0.72
CA VAL A 6 -2.83 -10.11 0.30
C VAL A 6 -2.77 -8.84 1.13
N SER A 7 -2.65 -7.70 0.47
CA SER A 7 -2.71 -6.37 1.07
C SER A 7 -4.07 -5.73 0.80
N ALA A 8 -4.60 -4.95 1.74
CA ALA A 8 -5.83 -4.20 1.58
C ALA A 8 -5.58 -2.69 1.71
N ALA A 9 -5.84 -1.93 0.64
CA ALA A 9 -5.77 -0.47 0.64
C ALA A 9 -7.13 0.13 1.00
N LEU A 10 -7.25 0.61 2.25
CA LEU A 10 -8.55 0.80 2.88
C LEU A 10 -9.29 2.06 2.42
N THR A 11 -8.57 3.16 2.21
CA THR A 11 -9.17 4.50 2.17
C THR A 11 -8.86 5.30 0.92
N GLY A 12 -7.56 5.37 0.52
CA GLY A 12 -7.08 6.37 -0.43
C GLY A 12 -7.40 7.82 -0.01
N VAL A 13 -7.16 8.78 -0.89
CA VAL A 13 -7.47 10.20 -0.64
C VAL A 13 -8.38 10.83 -1.70
N LEU A 14 -8.53 10.21 -2.87
CA LEU A 14 -9.26 10.79 -4.00
C LEU A 14 -10.73 10.37 -4.07
N ALA A 15 -11.02 9.14 -3.71
CA ALA A 15 -12.37 8.60 -3.77
C ALA A 15 -13.25 9.16 -2.64
N THR A 16 -14.54 9.34 -2.91
CA THR A 16 -15.51 9.87 -1.96
C THR A 16 -16.65 8.90 -1.70
N ARG A 17 -17.41 9.10 -0.62
CA ARG A 17 -18.60 8.31 -0.29
C ARG A 17 -19.73 8.44 -1.31
N ASP A 18 -19.76 9.52 -2.09
CA ASP A 18 -20.67 9.64 -3.23
C ASP A 18 -20.38 8.63 -4.33
N GLN A 19 -19.11 8.22 -4.46
CA GLN A 19 -18.67 7.22 -5.43
C GLN A 19 -18.78 5.80 -4.83
N CYS A 20 -18.40 5.63 -3.56
CA CYS A 20 -18.49 4.36 -2.84
C CYS A 20 -18.80 4.62 -1.35
N PRO A 21 -20.03 4.37 -0.88
CA PRO A 21 -20.44 4.65 0.49
C PRO A 21 -19.64 3.88 1.56
N ALA A 22 -18.97 2.80 1.19
CA ALA A 22 -18.20 1.95 2.10
C ALA A 22 -16.81 2.52 2.47
N ILE A 23 -16.38 3.63 1.86
CA ILE A 23 -15.05 4.20 2.13
C ILE A 23 -15.01 4.75 3.58
N PRO A 24 -14.07 4.24 4.42
CA PRO A 24 -13.93 4.73 5.78
C PRO A 24 -13.21 6.08 5.81
N TYR A 25 -13.63 6.98 6.69
CA TYR A 25 -13.00 8.30 6.88
C TYR A 25 -12.39 8.47 8.26
N THR A 26 -13.12 8.07 9.31
CA THR A 26 -12.67 8.26 10.69
C THR A 26 -11.71 7.16 11.15
N PRO A 27 -10.86 7.41 12.18
CA PRO A 27 -9.97 6.39 12.74
C PRO A 27 -10.69 5.10 13.13
N THR A 28 -11.86 5.20 13.75
CA THR A 28 -12.69 4.04 14.12
C THR A 28 -13.18 3.25 12.91
N GLU A 29 -13.69 3.92 11.86
CA GLU A 29 -14.14 3.27 10.63
C GLU A 29 -12.98 2.60 9.89
N ILE A 30 -11.80 3.26 9.85
CA ILE A 30 -10.58 2.70 9.26
C ILE A 30 -10.15 1.43 10.01
N ALA A 31 -10.20 1.45 11.33
CA ALA A 31 -9.85 0.30 12.14
C ALA A 31 -10.86 -0.86 12.00
N ASP A 32 -12.14 -0.58 11.87
CA ASP A 32 -13.17 -1.57 11.58
C ASP A 32 -12.97 -2.21 10.20
N GLU A 33 -12.60 -1.41 9.19
CA GLU A 33 -12.27 -1.92 7.86
C GLU A 33 -10.95 -2.72 7.85
N ALA A 34 -9.94 -2.30 8.64
CA ALA A 34 -8.71 -3.07 8.83
C ALA A 34 -9.00 -4.45 9.43
N LYS A 35 -9.89 -4.51 10.44
CA LYS A 35 -10.33 -5.78 11.04
C LYS A 35 -11.07 -6.66 10.01
N ARG A 36 -12.02 -6.09 9.25
CA ARG A 36 -12.75 -6.84 8.21
C ARG A 36 -11.81 -7.38 7.14
N ALA A 37 -10.84 -6.58 6.71
CA ALA A 37 -9.84 -7.02 5.74
C ALA A 37 -8.96 -8.15 6.30
N ALA A 38 -8.51 -8.05 7.56
CA ALA A 38 -7.72 -9.08 8.23
C ALA A 38 -8.51 -10.39 8.39
N ASP A 39 -9.77 -10.30 8.84
CA ASP A 39 -10.66 -11.47 8.98
C ASP A 39 -10.92 -12.16 7.63
N ALA A 40 -10.92 -11.40 6.53
CA ALA A 40 -11.08 -11.92 5.17
C ALA A 40 -9.78 -12.51 4.57
N GLY A 41 -8.63 -12.34 5.24
CA GLY A 41 -7.34 -12.91 4.85
C GLY A 41 -6.26 -11.92 4.42
N ALA A 42 -6.45 -10.61 4.60
CA ALA A 42 -5.38 -9.65 4.37
C ALA A 42 -4.31 -9.74 5.47
N ALA A 43 -3.05 -9.74 5.09
CA ALA A 43 -1.93 -9.69 6.02
C ALA A 43 -1.42 -8.27 6.25
N ILE A 44 -1.66 -7.36 5.32
CA ILE A 44 -1.20 -5.96 5.34
C ILE A 44 -2.41 -5.05 5.08
N VAL A 45 -2.48 -3.93 5.78
CA VAL A 45 -3.40 -2.83 5.44
C VAL A 45 -2.62 -1.58 5.09
N HIS A 46 -2.92 -1.00 3.93
CA HIS A 46 -2.41 0.29 3.49
C HIS A 46 -3.42 1.38 3.85
N ILE A 47 -2.94 2.44 4.47
CA ILE A 47 -3.79 3.45 5.09
C ILE A 47 -3.32 4.86 4.73
N HIS A 48 -4.26 5.65 4.21
CA HIS A 48 -4.22 7.10 4.21
C HIS A 48 -5.08 7.63 5.35
N ALA A 49 -4.63 8.66 6.05
CA ALA A 49 -5.48 9.35 7.00
C ALA A 49 -6.40 10.35 6.28
N ARG A 50 -7.60 10.52 6.82
CA ARG A 50 -8.62 11.44 6.32
C ARG A 50 -9.24 12.25 7.46
N THR A 51 -9.66 13.46 7.13
CA THR A 51 -10.56 14.23 8.01
C THR A 51 -11.93 13.56 8.10
N PRO A 52 -12.74 13.85 9.13
CA PRO A 52 -14.11 13.33 9.20
C PRO A 52 -15.01 13.71 8.02
N GLN A 53 -14.65 14.77 7.27
CA GLN A 53 -15.34 15.22 6.06
C GLN A 53 -14.83 14.52 4.79
N GLY A 54 -13.82 13.65 4.94
CA GLY A 54 -13.26 12.83 3.86
C GLY A 54 -12.13 13.48 3.07
N GLY A 55 -11.67 14.65 3.45
CA GLY A 55 -10.44 15.24 2.91
C GLY A 55 -9.20 14.50 3.39
N PRO A 56 -8.04 14.65 2.69
CA PRO A 56 -6.79 14.07 3.17
C PRO A 56 -6.31 14.74 4.47
N ASP A 57 -5.62 13.97 5.32
CA ASP A 57 -4.98 14.44 6.54
C ASP A 57 -3.57 13.85 6.65
N TRP A 58 -2.59 14.66 7.04
CA TRP A 58 -1.20 14.22 7.24
C TRP A 58 -0.72 14.47 8.68
N SER A 59 -1.64 14.86 9.58
CA SER A 59 -1.29 15.09 10.97
C SER A 59 -0.85 13.81 11.67
N VAL A 60 0.18 13.92 12.49
CA VAL A 60 0.67 12.81 13.33
C VAL A 60 -0.42 12.34 14.28
N GLU A 61 -1.26 13.26 14.76
CA GLU A 61 -2.36 13.01 15.67
C GLU A 61 -3.38 12.03 15.06
N THR A 62 -3.86 12.31 13.85
CA THR A 62 -4.83 11.43 13.17
C THR A 62 -4.23 10.06 12.85
N PHE A 63 -2.99 10.00 12.38
CA PHE A 63 -2.30 8.72 12.17
C PHE A 63 -2.10 7.95 13.48
N SER A 64 -1.82 8.64 14.61
CA SER A 64 -1.69 8.02 15.94
C SER A 64 -3.01 7.41 16.41
N GLU A 65 -4.13 8.12 16.24
CA GLU A 65 -5.45 7.60 16.56
C GLU A 65 -5.77 6.36 15.71
N ILE A 66 -5.52 6.42 14.39
CA ILE A 66 -5.71 5.27 13.50
C ILE A 66 -4.85 4.08 13.95
N PHE A 67 -3.58 4.33 14.26
CA PHE A 67 -2.64 3.29 14.70
C PHE A 67 -3.16 2.58 15.96
N GLN A 68 -3.55 3.33 16.98
CA GLN A 68 -4.08 2.79 18.24
C GLN A 68 -5.38 2.01 18.02
N GLU A 69 -6.31 2.56 17.24
CA GLU A 69 -7.60 1.93 16.95
C GLU A 69 -7.45 0.63 16.15
N VAL A 70 -6.54 0.58 15.16
CA VAL A 70 -6.24 -0.64 14.41
C VAL A 70 -5.60 -1.69 15.31
N ARG A 71 -4.60 -1.30 16.13
CA ARG A 71 -3.92 -2.23 17.04
C ARG A 71 -4.84 -2.80 18.13
N ALA A 72 -5.83 -2.03 18.56
CA ALA A 72 -6.83 -2.51 19.50
C ALA A 72 -7.75 -3.63 18.92
N ARG A 73 -7.83 -3.74 17.59
CA ARG A 73 -8.76 -4.67 16.91
C ARG A 73 -8.07 -5.82 16.19
N THR A 74 -6.86 -5.64 15.73
CA THR A 74 -6.16 -6.63 14.88
C THR A 74 -4.64 -6.49 14.93
N ASP A 75 -3.95 -7.62 14.70
CA ASP A 75 -2.49 -7.71 14.60
C ASP A 75 -1.99 -7.57 13.13
N VAL A 76 -2.81 -7.03 12.23
CA VAL A 76 -2.46 -6.85 10.82
C VAL A 76 -1.24 -5.95 10.65
N ILE A 77 -0.41 -6.21 9.63
CA ILE A 77 0.74 -5.34 9.33
C ILE A 77 0.23 -3.98 8.85
N ILE A 78 0.65 -2.91 9.53
CA ILE A 78 0.30 -1.54 9.15
C ILE A 78 1.34 -1.00 8.17
N ASN A 79 0.84 -0.48 7.04
CA ASN A 79 1.59 0.23 6.02
C ASN A 79 0.98 1.62 5.84
N PHE A 80 1.62 2.65 6.36
CA PHE A 80 1.14 4.02 6.21
C PHE A 80 1.63 4.65 4.91
N SER A 81 0.74 5.40 4.25
CA SER A 81 1.07 6.17 3.07
C SER A 81 1.92 7.39 3.40
N THR A 82 2.87 7.71 2.51
CA THR A 82 3.57 9.01 2.46
C THR A 82 3.21 9.80 1.19
N GLY A 83 2.27 9.30 0.39
CA GLY A 83 1.87 9.92 -0.88
C GLY A 83 1.00 11.16 -0.67
N ALA A 84 1.44 12.31 -1.18
CA ALA A 84 0.70 13.56 -1.15
C ALA A 84 1.06 14.46 -2.34
N VAL A 85 0.14 15.35 -2.71
CA VAL A 85 0.37 16.40 -3.70
C VAL A 85 0.34 17.76 -3.01
N GLY A 86 1.38 18.58 -3.22
CA GLY A 86 1.44 19.93 -2.65
C GLY A 86 1.71 20.01 -1.14
N VAL A 87 2.12 18.90 -0.52
CA VAL A 87 2.50 18.83 0.90
C VAL A 87 4.03 18.72 1.00
N PRO A 88 4.67 19.49 1.88
CA PRO A 88 6.11 19.40 2.10
C PRO A 88 6.55 17.99 2.50
N ALA A 89 7.70 17.54 2.00
CA ALA A 89 8.20 16.18 2.23
C ALA A 89 8.37 15.86 3.73
N GLU A 90 8.81 16.80 4.55
CA GLU A 90 8.92 16.63 6.00
C GLU A 90 7.58 16.34 6.70
N GLU A 91 6.49 16.98 6.26
CA GLU A 91 5.16 16.71 6.80
C GLU A 91 4.65 15.33 6.36
N ARG A 92 4.96 14.93 5.11
CA ARG A 92 4.58 13.62 4.55
C ARG A 92 5.19 12.43 5.29
N VAL A 93 6.30 12.62 5.99
CA VAL A 93 7.05 11.54 6.66
C VAL A 93 7.04 11.65 8.19
N ALA A 94 6.49 12.72 8.76
CA ALA A 94 6.51 12.98 10.19
C ALA A 94 5.86 11.83 11.00
N HIS A 95 4.70 11.35 10.58
CA HIS A 95 3.99 10.25 11.24
C HIS A 95 4.76 8.92 11.18
N ILE A 96 5.59 8.69 10.15
CA ILE A 96 6.46 7.50 10.08
C ILE A 96 7.55 7.56 11.12
N ARG A 97 8.16 8.73 11.30
CA ARG A 97 9.22 8.97 12.31
C ARG A 97 8.69 8.74 13.72
N GLU A 98 7.51 9.25 14.01
CA GLU A 98 6.91 9.23 15.36
C GLU A 98 6.30 7.87 15.72
N LEU A 99 5.54 7.27 14.80
CA LEU A 99 4.72 6.09 15.09
C LEU A 99 5.42 4.77 14.77
N LYS A 100 6.42 4.80 13.88
CA LYS A 100 7.25 3.65 13.50
C LYS A 100 6.43 2.41 13.13
N PRO A 101 5.53 2.50 12.14
CA PRO A 101 4.79 1.33 11.68
C PRO A 101 5.75 0.29 11.10
N GLU A 102 5.29 -0.96 10.92
CA GLU A 102 6.13 -2.02 10.35
C GLU A 102 6.57 -1.70 8.93
N MET A 103 5.70 -1.04 8.15
CA MET A 103 5.95 -0.64 6.76
C MET A 103 5.44 0.77 6.47
N ALA A 104 6.01 1.40 5.46
CA ALA A 104 5.50 2.64 4.91
C ALA A 104 5.68 2.69 3.40
N ALA A 105 4.67 3.19 2.68
CA ALA A 105 4.72 3.35 1.23
C ALA A 105 5.62 4.53 0.84
N LEU A 106 6.40 4.34 -0.21
CA LEU A 106 7.34 5.31 -0.76
C LEU A 106 7.25 5.36 -2.28
N ASN A 107 6.80 6.49 -2.81
CA ASN A 107 6.69 6.67 -4.26
C ASN A 107 8.08 6.88 -4.90
N MET A 108 8.43 6.03 -5.87
CA MET A 108 9.79 5.93 -6.40
C MET A 108 10.06 6.82 -7.60
N GLY A 109 9.20 7.78 -7.89
CA GLY A 109 9.45 8.74 -8.97
C GLY A 109 8.32 9.74 -9.17
N SER A 110 8.65 10.83 -9.86
CA SER A 110 7.68 11.85 -10.26
C SER A 110 6.98 11.46 -11.55
N MET A 111 5.71 11.83 -11.66
CA MET A 111 4.90 11.59 -12.85
C MET A 111 3.78 12.62 -13.00
N ASN A 112 3.21 12.75 -14.19
CA ASN A 112 1.91 13.35 -14.32
C ASN A 112 0.88 12.40 -13.71
N TYR A 113 0.02 12.91 -12.84
CA TYR A 113 -1.07 12.13 -12.26
C TYR A 113 -2.38 12.79 -12.64
N ALA A 114 -3.20 12.09 -13.43
CA ALA A 114 -4.42 12.68 -13.96
C ALA A 114 -5.59 11.70 -13.95
N ILE A 115 -6.80 12.24 -13.83
CA ILE A 115 -8.05 11.53 -14.06
C ILE A 115 -8.77 12.21 -15.22
N TYR A 116 -8.97 11.45 -16.30
CA TYR A 116 -9.63 11.91 -17.53
C TYR A 116 -11.01 11.28 -17.69
N SER A 117 -11.98 12.07 -18.07
CA SER A 117 -13.30 11.59 -18.46
C SER A 117 -13.45 11.51 -19.97
N GLU A 118 -13.54 10.32 -20.50
CA GLU A 118 -13.85 10.11 -21.92
C GLU A 118 -15.21 10.71 -22.32
N LYS A 119 -16.22 10.61 -21.43
CA LYS A 119 -17.56 11.16 -21.67
C LYS A 119 -17.57 12.67 -21.74
N LYS A 120 -16.83 13.35 -20.86
CA LYS A 120 -16.75 14.82 -20.81
C LYS A 120 -15.60 15.39 -21.64
N LYS A 121 -14.69 14.53 -22.12
CA LYS A 121 -13.45 14.91 -22.83
C LYS A 121 -12.65 15.96 -22.07
N ALA A 122 -12.53 15.78 -20.75
CA ALA A 122 -11.88 16.72 -19.84
C ALA A 122 -11.17 16.00 -18.70
N PHE A 123 -10.12 16.63 -18.18
CA PHE A 123 -9.45 16.21 -16.95
C PHE A 123 -10.24 16.68 -15.74
N TYR A 124 -10.38 15.81 -14.73
CA TYR A 124 -10.90 16.15 -13.38
C TYR A 124 -9.77 16.47 -12.42
N HIS A 125 -8.67 15.76 -12.57
CA HIS A 125 -7.43 16.01 -11.86
C HIS A 125 -6.30 16.02 -12.89
N ASP A 126 -5.38 16.95 -12.72
CA ASP A 126 -4.20 17.10 -13.56
C ASP A 126 -3.10 17.76 -12.71
N HIS A 127 -2.19 16.93 -12.19
CA HIS A 127 -1.12 17.35 -11.29
C HIS A 127 0.20 16.67 -11.66
N VAL A 128 1.29 17.34 -11.36
CA VAL A 128 2.58 16.66 -11.24
C VAL A 128 2.67 16.05 -9.85
N PHE A 129 2.69 14.72 -9.78
CA PHE A 129 2.97 14.01 -8.54
C PHE A 129 4.49 13.98 -8.35
N ALA A 130 4.99 14.96 -7.61
CA ALA A 130 6.42 15.21 -7.45
C ALA A 130 7.01 14.29 -6.36
N ASN A 131 8.01 13.51 -6.75
CA ASN A 131 8.84 12.69 -5.88
C ASN A 131 10.27 12.72 -6.42
N PRO A 132 11.01 13.83 -6.23
CA PRO A 132 12.40 13.96 -6.66
C PRO A 132 13.30 13.04 -5.82
N PHE A 133 14.49 12.73 -6.31
CA PHE A 133 15.45 11.88 -5.60
C PHE A 133 15.81 12.39 -4.21
N SER A 134 15.86 13.72 -4.00
CA SER A 134 16.10 14.31 -2.69
C SER A 134 15.06 13.88 -1.65
N ASP A 135 13.77 13.90 -2.03
CA ASP A 135 12.68 13.52 -1.14
C ASP A 135 12.68 12.00 -0.90
N ILE A 136 12.88 11.21 -1.98
CA ILE A 136 12.99 9.75 -1.89
C ILE A 136 14.11 9.34 -0.93
N GLN A 137 15.30 9.96 -1.06
CA GLN A 137 16.43 9.69 -0.18
C GLN A 137 16.12 10.05 1.28
N MET A 138 15.56 11.23 1.53
CA MET A 138 15.18 11.67 2.86
C MET A 138 14.15 10.72 3.50
N PHE A 139 13.16 10.23 2.73
CA PHE A 139 12.17 9.26 3.21
C PHE A 139 12.83 7.92 3.56
N LEU A 140 13.73 7.42 2.70
CA LEU A 140 14.47 6.17 2.96
C LEU A 140 15.34 6.28 4.23
N GLU A 141 16.05 7.39 4.40
CA GLU A 141 16.87 7.65 5.59
C GLU A 141 16.01 7.73 6.86
N THR A 142 14.85 8.37 6.77
CA THR A 142 13.88 8.46 7.88
C THR A 142 13.33 7.08 8.23
N MET A 143 12.88 6.30 7.24
CA MET A 143 12.36 4.96 7.45
C MET A 143 13.44 4.02 8.01
N LYS A 144 14.66 4.08 7.47
CA LYS A 144 15.80 3.29 7.97
C LYS A 144 16.12 3.63 9.43
N SER A 145 16.16 4.92 9.79
CA SER A 145 16.41 5.38 11.15
C SER A 145 15.30 4.99 12.13
N ALA A 146 14.07 4.92 11.65
CA ALA A 146 12.90 4.51 12.43
C ALA A 146 12.73 2.98 12.52
N GLY A 147 13.50 2.19 11.75
CA GLY A 147 13.33 0.73 11.66
C GLY A 147 12.10 0.30 10.85
N VAL A 148 11.58 1.19 10.00
CA VAL A 148 10.39 0.98 9.16
C VAL A 148 10.81 0.44 7.79
N ARG A 149 10.12 -0.60 7.30
CA ARG A 149 10.38 -1.16 5.97
C ARG A 149 9.74 -0.31 4.88
N PRO A 150 10.51 0.22 3.90
CA PRO A 150 9.92 0.90 2.76
C PRO A 150 9.21 -0.08 1.82
N GLU A 151 8.02 0.27 1.38
CA GLU A 151 7.33 -0.32 0.24
C GLU A 151 7.46 0.62 -0.95
N MET A 152 8.22 0.19 -1.96
CA MET A 152 8.54 1.01 -3.12
C MET A 152 7.39 0.97 -4.14
N GLU A 153 6.60 2.03 -4.19
CA GLU A 153 5.49 2.21 -5.13
C GLU A 153 6.00 2.71 -6.48
N CYS A 154 5.84 1.89 -7.52
CA CYS A 154 6.31 2.15 -8.87
C CYS A 154 5.14 2.20 -9.85
N PHE A 155 4.89 3.38 -10.42
CA PHE A 155 3.86 3.61 -11.44
C PHE A 155 4.37 3.37 -12.86
N ASP A 156 5.66 3.18 -13.02
CA ASP A 156 6.32 2.99 -14.31
C ASP A 156 7.63 2.21 -14.15
N ALA A 157 8.13 1.62 -15.24
CA ALA A 157 9.41 0.91 -15.24
C ALA A 157 10.59 1.84 -14.89
N GLY A 158 10.52 3.13 -15.23
CA GLY A 158 11.51 4.12 -14.82
C GLY A 158 11.60 4.29 -13.31
N HIS A 159 10.47 4.15 -12.58
CA HIS A 159 10.47 4.20 -11.12
C HIS A 159 11.21 3.00 -10.51
N ILE A 160 11.14 1.83 -11.13
CA ILE A 160 11.94 0.66 -10.72
C ILE A 160 13.43 0.97 -10.93
N GLY A 161 13.79 1.56 -12.08
CA GLY A 161 15.16 1.96 -12.39
C GLY A 161 15.75 2.95 -11.39
N ASN A 162 14.94 3.81 -10.78
CA ASN A 162 15.35 4.76 -9.76
C ASN A 162 15.89 4.10 -8.48
N THR A 163 15.60 2.83 -8.23
CA THR A 163 16.10 2.12 -7.04
C THR A 163 17.58 1.81 -7.13
N ARG A 164 18.13 1.63 -8.35
CA ARG A 164 19.52 1.23 -8.53
C ARG A 164 20.54 2.16 -7.87
N PRO A 165 20.55 3.47 -8.13
CA PRO A 165 21.49 4.37 -7.46
C PRO A 165 21.31 4.38 -5.93
N LEU A 166 20.08 4.22 -5.43
CA LEU A 166 19.80 4.21 -4.00
C LEU A 166 20.33 2.94 -3.31
N ILE A 167 20.33 1.82 -4.02
CA ILE A 167 20.99 0.57 -3.58
C ILE A 167 22.51 0.75 -3.60
N ASP A 168 23.07 1.28 -4.68
CA ASP A 168 24.52 1.53 -4.81
C ASP A 168 25.05 2.49 -3.74
N MET A 169 24.25 3.47 -3.33
CA MET A 169 24.54 4.39 -2.23
C MET A 169 24.36 3.80 -0.82
N GLY A 170 23.78 2.60 -0.69
CA GLY A 170 23.49 1.95 0.60
C GLY A 170 22.39 2.62 1.40
N VAL A 171 21.52 3.42 0.78
CA VAL A 171 20.35 4.03 1.43
C VAL A 171 19.11 3.15 1.33
N LEU A 172 19.06 2.23 0.39
CA LEU A 172 18.03 1.22 0.24
C LEU A 172 18.61 -0.19 0.44
N ASP A 173 18.17 -0.86 1.50
CA ASP A 173 18.66 -2.18 1.90
C ASP A 173 17.67 -3.30 1.53
N ALA A 174 18.20 -4.49 1.19
CA ALA A 174 17.41 -5.70 1.02
C ALA A 174 16.81 -6.19 2.38
N PRO A 175 15.69 -6.94 2.36
CA PRO A 175 14.92 -7.36 1.18
C PRO A 175 14.09 -6.21 0.60
N TYR A 176 14.08 -6.12 -0.72
CA TYR A 176 13.34 -5.08 -1.44
C TYR A 176 11.86 -5.45 -1.55
N GLN A 177 10.97 -4.50 -1.26
CA GLN A 177 9.52 -4.68 -1.36
C GLN A 177 8.96 -3.70 -2.40
N PHE A 178 8.45 -4.23 -3.51
CA PHE A 178 7.90 -3.43 -4.61
C PHE A 178 6.38 -3.54 -4.71
N SER A 179 5.75 -2.41 -5.01
CA SER A 179 4.34 -2.32 -5.39
C SER A 179 4.23 -1.75 -6.80
N LEU A 180 3.80 -2.59 -7.74
CA LEU A 180 3.68 -2.24 -9.15
C LEU A 180 2.26 -1.69 -9.40
N ILE A 181 2.14 -0.34 -9.42
CA ILE A 181 0.86 0.36 -9.58
C ILE A 181 0.60 0.58 -11.06
N MET A 182 -0.51 0.02 -11.56
CA MET A 182 -0.77 -0.04 -12.98
C MET A 182 -2.16 0.45 -13.35
N GLY A 183 -2.25 1.20 -14.46
CA GLY A 183 -3.51 1.68 -15.00
C GLY A 183 -3.90 3.08 -14.53
N VAL A 184 -2.98 3.82 -13.89
CA VAL A 184 -3.12 5.26 -13.63
C VAL A 184 -2.68 6.03 -14.86
N LEU A 185 -3.44 7.05 -15.25
CA LEU A 185 -3.07 7.92 -16.36
C LEU A 185 -1.83 8.74 -16.00
N GLY A 186 -0.80 8.64 -16.84
CA GLY A 186 0.54 9.20 -16.60
C GLY A 186 1.57 8.15 -16.19
N GLY A 187 1.13 6.95 -15.76
CA GLY A 187 1.97 5.77 -15.50
C GLY A 187 1.78 4.68 -16.54
N ILE A 188 2.29 3.49 -16.22
CA ILE A 188 2.26 2.33 -17.12
C ILE A 188 0.82 1.80 -17.31
N PRO A 189 0.43 1.37 -18.53
CA PRO A 189 -0.90 0.79 -18.75
C PRO A 189 -1.13 -0.50 -17.95
N GLY A 190 -2.38 -0.68 -17.45
CA GLY A 190 -2.78 -1.84 -16.65
C GLY A 190 -2.98 -3.13 -17.46
N THR A 191 -1.96 -3.64 -18.13
CA THR A 191 -2.02 -4.87 -18.92
C THR A 191 -1.05 -5.93 -18.40
N THR A 192 -1.39 -7.19 -18.58
CA THR A 192 -0.53 -8.32 -18.18
C THR A 192 0.85 -8.25 -18.83
N ARG A 193 0.94 -7.78 -20.08
CA ARG A 193 2.22 -7.61 -20.77
C ARG A 193 3.14 -6.65 -20.02
N HIS A 194 2.61 -5.47 -19.65
CA HIS A 194 3.39 -4.48 -18.92
C HIS A 194 3.73 -4.94 -17.49
N LEU A 195 2.89 -5.80 -16.87
CA LEU A 195 3.25 -6.43 -15.59
C LEU A 195 4.48 -7.32 -15.74
N VAL A 196 4.55 -8.14 -16.79
CA VAL A 196 5.75 -8.97 -17.06
C VAL A 196 6.98 -8.08 -17.24
N ASP A 197 6.89 -7.03 -18.07
CA ASP A 197 8.00 -6.10 -18.32
C ASP A 197 8.51 -5.44 -17.02
N GLN A 198 7.59 -5.07 -16.11
CA GLN A 198 7.98 -4.52 -14.80
C GLN A 198 8.63 -5.55 -13.89
N VAL A 199 8.07 -6.76 -13.82
CA VAL A 199 8.62 -7.83 -12.97
C VAL A 199 10.03 -8.22 -13.43
N ASP A 200 10.28 -8.28 -14.73
CA ASP A 200 11.60 -8.58 -15.32
C ASP A 200 12.63 -7.47 -15.03
N SER A 201 12.15 -6.26 -14.72
CA SER A 201 13.00 -5.11 -14.38
C SER A 201 13.38 -5.03 -12.90
N LEU A 202 12.78 -5.86 -12.03
CA LEU A 202 13.04 -5.83 -10.59
C LEU A 202 14.45 -6.32 -10.24
N PRO A 203 15.09 -5.74 -9.22
CA PRO A 203 16.33 -6.28 -8.66
C PRO A 203 16.13 -7.74 -8.20
N PRO A 204 17.15 -8.61 -8.38
CA PRO A 204 17.05 -9.99 -7.93
C PRO A 204 16.71 -10.13 -6.45
N GLY A 205 15.84 -11.08 -6.11
CA GLY A 205 15.42 -11.33 -4.73
C GLY A 205 14.36 -10.36 -4.19
N SER A 206 13.78 -9.53 -5.06
CA SER A 206 12.69 -8.63 -4.68
C SER A 206 11.41 -9.39 -4.35
N HIS A 207 10.73 -8.97 -3.29
CA HIS A 207 9.32 -9.24 -3.10
C HIS A 207 8.51 -8.20 -3.88
N TRP A 208 7.41 -8.61 -4.48
CA TRP A 208 6.59 -7.69 -5.24
C TRP A 208 5.10 -8.04 -5.15
N GLN A 209 4.28 -7.03 -5.26
CA GLN A 209 2.85 -7.13 -5.44
C GLN A 209 2.37 -6.25 -6.59
N VAL A 210 1.21 -6.60 -7.17
CA VAL A 210 0.54 -5.76 -8.16
C VAL A 210 -0.57 -4.95 -7.51
N ILE A 211 -0.73 -3.72 -7.98
CA ILE A 211 -1.84 -2.82 -7.66
C ILE A 211 -2.51 -2.44 -8.99
N GLY A 212 -3.64 -3.05 -9.27
CA GLY A 212 -4.42 -2.75 -10.48
C GLY A 212 -5.51 -1.73 -10.19
N ILE A 213 -5.51 -0.60 -10.88
CA ILE A 213 -6.47 0.47 -10.64
C ILE A 213 -7.75 0.25 -11.46
N GLY A 214 -8.91 0.34 -10.78
CA GLY A 214 -10.24 0.22 -11.37
C GLY A 214 -10.47 -1.12 -12.05
N LEU A 215 -10.88 -1.11 -13.32
CA LEU A 215 -11.18 -2.31 -14.10
C LEU A 215 -9.98 -3.23 -14.33
N ASN A 216 -8.76 -2.72 -14.17
CA ASN A 216 -7.53 -3.49 -14.36
C ASN A 216 -7.21 -4.40 -13.17
N GLN A 217 -7.83 -4.20 -11.99
CA GLN A 217 -7.47 -4.90 -10.77
C GLN A 217 -7.55 -6.43 -10.93
N TRP A 218 -8.70 -6.97 -11.28
CA TRP A 218 -8.87 -8.43 -11.27
C TRP A 218 -8.05 -9.18 -12.29
N PRO A 219 -7.91 -8.73 -13.56
CA PRO A 219 -6.97 -9.34 -14.50
C PRO A 219 -5.53 -9.32 -14.02
N LEU A 220 -5.07 -8.21 -13.44
CA LEU A 220 -3.70 -8.09 -12.92
C LEU A 220 -3.47 -8.92 -11.66
N VAL A 221 -4.44 -8.97 -10.75
CA VAL A 221 -4.40 -9.83 -9.55
C VAL A 221 -4.25 -11.30 -9.96
N ALA A 222 -5.06 -11.79 -10.90
CA ALA A 222 -4.95 -13.16 -11.40
C ALA A 222 -3.58 -13.43 -12.04
N ALA A 223 -3.09 -12.51 -12.86
CA ALA A 223 -1.76 -12.61 -13.49
C ALA A 223 -0.63 -12.65 -12.47
N ALA A 224 -0.66 -11.75 -11.48
CA ALA A 224 0.37 -11.71 -10.43
C ALA A 224 0.40 -12.99 -9.61
N ILE A 225 -0.77 -13.54 -9.23
CA ILE A 225 -0.85 -14.81 -8.52
C ILE A 225 -0.24 -15.94 -9.34
N ALA A 226 -0.57 -16.02 -10.64
CA ALA A 226 -0.01 -17.03 -11.55
C ALA A 226 1.50 -16.89 -11.74
N MET A 227 2.05 -15.67 -11.72
CA MET A 227 3.47 -15.36 -11.85
C MET A 227 4.27 -15.52 -10.54
N GLY A 228 3.63 -15.85 -9.41
CA GLY A 228 4.30 -16.00 -8.12
C GLY A 228 4.38 -14.74 -7.26
N GLY A 229 3.79 -13.64 -7.69
CA GLY A 229 3.72 -12.39 -6.95
C GLY A 229 2.66 -12.36 -5.85
N ASN A 230 2.63 -11.26 -5.13
CA ASN A 230 1.62 -10.89 -4.15
C ASN A 230 0.62 -9.90 -4.76
N VAL A 231 -0.42 -9.53 -4.02
CA VAL A 231 -1.49 -8.69 -4.55
C VAL A 231 -1.98 -7.67 -3.52
N ARG A 232 -2.34 -6.48 -4.02
CA ARG A 232 -3.08 -5.48 -3.27
C ARG A 232 -4.44 -5.25 -3.91
N VAL A 233 -5.47 -5.22 -3.08
CA VAL A 233 -6.85 -4.87 -3.41
C VAL A 233 -7.38 -3.87 -2.38
N GLY A 234 -8.56 -3.31 -2.58
CA GLY A 234 -9.19 -2.43 -1.61
C GLY A 234 -9.92 -1.26 -2.25
N LEU A 235 -10.69 -0.56 -1.42
CA LEU A 235 -11.56 0.55 -1.85
C LEU A 235 -10.79 1.79 -2.32
N GLU A 236 -9.49 1.88 -2.02
CA GLU A 236 -8.63 2.89 -2.60
C GLU A 236 -8.44 2.68 -4.11
N ASP A 237 -8.28 1.42 -4.53
CA ASP A 237 -7.84 1.07 -5.88
C ASP A 237 -9.02 0.71 -6.80
N ASN A 238 -10.08 0.10 -6.25
CA ASN A 238 -11.25 -0.34 -6.99
C ASN A 238 -12.46 -0.56 -6.07
N PHE A 239 -13.66 -0.16 -6.52
CA PHE A 239 -14.91 -0.30 -5.75
C PHE A 239 -15.66 -1.59 -6.04
N TYR A 240 -15.28 -2.38 -7.04
CA TYR A 240 -16.12 -3.44 -7.58
C TYR A 240 -15.53 -4.83 -7.40
N VAL A 241 -16.30 -5.71 -6.75
CA VAL A 241 -15.98 -7.15 -6.70
C VAL A 241 -16.09 -7.80 -8.07
N GLU A 242 -17.09 -7.38 -8.85
CA GLU A 242 -17.31 -7.79 -10.23
C GLU A 242 -18.06 -6.67 -10.99
N ARG A 243 -18.14 -6.80 -12.30
CA ARG A 243 -18.80 -5.77 -13.12
C ARG A 243 -20.21 -5.50 -12.62
N GLY A 244 -20.48 -4.25 -12.23
CA GLY A 244 -21.78 -3.79 -11.75
C GLY A 244 -22.11 -4.15 -10.29
N LYS A 245 -21.22 -4.86 -9.56
CA LYS A 245 -21.42 -5.20 -8.17
C LYS A 245 -20.36 -4.53 -7.30
N MET A 246 -20.74 -3.46 -6.67
CA MET A 246 -19.90 -2.72 -5.75
C MET A 246 -19.64 -3.52 -4.47
N ALA A 247 -18.42 -3.43 -3.94
CA ALA A 247 -18.05 -3.99 -2.65
C ALA A 247 -18.76 -3.24 -1.52
N LYS A 248 -19.10 -3.94 -0.47
CA LYS A 248 -19.69 -3.36 0.75
C LYS A 248 -18.64 -3.06 1.82
N SER A 249 -17.43 -3.61 1.63
CA SER A 249 -16.28 -3.45 2.52
C SER A 249 -14.99 -3.79 1.79
N ASN A 250 -13.85 -3.43 2.37
CA ASN A 250 -12.56 -3.94 1.92
C ASN A 250 -12.47 -5.47 2.03
N GLY A 251 -13.14 -6.07 3.02
CA GLY A 251 -13.21 -7.51 3.19
C GLY A 251 -13.74 -8.25 1.96
N ASP A 252 -14.79 -7.73 1.29
CA ASP A 252 -15.34 -8.35 0.07
C ASP A 252 -14.30 -8.48 -1.06
N LEU A 253 -13.44 -7.47 -1.20
CA LEU A 253 -12.38 -7.47 -2.20
C LEU A 253 -11.26 -8.44 -1.82
N VAL A 254 -10.89 -8.48 -0.54
CA VAL A 254 -9.90 -9.42 0.01
C VAL A 254 -10.37 -10.86 -0.16
N GLU A 255 -11.60 -11.19 0.21
CA GLU A 255 -12.18 -12.53 0.01
C GLU A 255 -12.08 -13.00 -1.44
N LYS A 256 -12.36 -12.10 -2.39
CA LYS A 256 -12.21 -12.44 -3.81
C LYS A 256 -10.77 -12.69 -4.20
N ALA A 257 -9.81 -11.89 -3.72
CA ALA A 257 -8.39 -12.12 -3.97
C ALA A 257 -7.92 -13.46 -3.40
N CYS A 258 -8.35 -13.80 -2.17
CA CYS A 258 -8.06 -15.09 -1.53
C CYS A 258 -8.65 -16.27 -2.32
N ARG A 259 -9.90 -16.16 -2.80
CA ARG A 259 -10.50 -17.20 -3.67
C ARG A 259 -9.71 -17.40 -4.95
N LEU A 260 -9.31 -16.31 -5.64
CA LEU A 260 -8.48 -16.39 -6.84
C LEU A 260 -7.13 -17.06 -6.57
N ALA A 261 -6.52 -16.81 -5.41
CA ALA A 261 -5.29 -17.50 -5.02
C ALA A 261 -5.51 -19.01 -4.89
N HIS A 262 -6.56 -19.43 -4.18
CA HIS A 262 -6.91 -20.85 -4.03
C HIS A 262 -7.26 -21.51 -5.36
N ASP A 263 -8.06 -20.86 -6.20
CA ASP A 263 -8.45 -21.38 -7.53
C ASP A 263 -7.23 -21.58 -8.45
N LEU A 264 -6.16 -20.79 -8.25
CA LEU A 264 -4.88 -20.94 -8.94
C LEU A 264 -3.89 -21.85 -8.18
N GLY A 265 -4.33 -22.56 -7.13
CA GLY A 265 -3.52 -23.51 -6.38
C GLY A 265 -2.49 -22.90 -5.44
N ARG A 266 -2.65 -21.63 -5.05
CA ARG A 266 -1.76 -20.97 -4.09
C ARG A 266 -2.47 -20.70 -2.76
N GLU A 267 -1.80 -21.03 -1.66
CA GLU A 267 -2.26 -20.67 -0.33
C GLU A 267 -2.04 -19.18 -0.04
N VAL A 268 -2.91 -18.60 0.80
CA VAL A 268 -2.76 -17.23 1.32
C VAL A 268 -1.91 -17.26 2.59
N ALA A 269 -1.00 -16.31 2.72
CA ALA A 269 -0.15 -16.17 3.89
C ALA A 269 -0.95 -15.60 5.07
N SER A 270 -0.80 -16.19 6.25
CA SER A 270 -1.23 -15.55 7.49
C SER A 270 -0.39 -14.30 7.78
N ILE A 271 -0.86 -13.45 8.69
CA ILE A 271 -0.12 -12.24 9.12
C ILE A 271 1.29 -12.60 9.61
N ALA A 272 1.42 -13.65 10.42
CA ALA A 272 2.72 -14.10 10.93
C ALA A 272 3.66 -14.61 9.81
N GLU A 273 3.12 -15.33 8.82
CA GLU A 273 3.87 -15.79 7.67
C GLU A 273 4.29 -14.64 6.76
N ALA A 274 3.43 -13.64 6.58
CA ALA A 274 3.76 -12.43 5.83
C ALA A 274 4.89 -11.63 6.50
N ARG A 275 4.86 -11.42 7.83
CA ARG A 275 5.97 -10.82 8.57
C ARG A 275 7.27 -11.56 8.34
N LYS A 276 7.25 -12.87 8.41
CA LYS A 276 8.45 -13.70 8.18
C LYS A 276 8.95 -13.58 6.74
N GLN A 277 8.07 -13.65 5.74
CA GLN A 277 8.45 -13.53 4.32
C GLN A 277 9.09 -12.17 4.01
N LEU A 278 8.53 -11.09 4.58
CA LEU A 278 8.99 -9.73 4.35
C LEU A 278 10.12 -9.30 5.31
N SER A 279 10.56 -10.19 6.21
CA SER A 279 11.58 -9.90 7.23
C SER A 279 11.24 -8.65 8.05
N LEU A 280 9.98 -8.55 8.49
CA LEU A 280 9.50 -7.46 9.34
C LEU A 280 9.71 -7.80 10.80
N SER A 281 10.15 -6.81 11.58
CA SER A 281 10.17 -6.87 13.04
C SER A 281 8.82 -6.38 13.56
N ARG A 282 8.32 -6.95 14.65
CA ARG A 282 7.24 -6.31 15.40
C ARG A 282 7.71 -4.93 15.88
N GLU A 283 6.78 -3.99 15.95
CA GLU A 283 7.01 -2.61 16.35
C GLU A 283 7.83 -2.52 17.66
N ALA A 284 8.72 -1.55 17.74
CA ALA A 284 9.61 -1.35 18.89
C ALA A 284 8.89 -0.94 20.20
N GLY A 285 7.55 -0.93 20.22
CA GLY A 285 6.71 -0.51 21.37
C GLY A 285 6.36 -1.60 22.37
N GLU A 286 6.45 -2.88 22.04
CA GLU A 286 6.01 -3.96 22.94
C GLU A 286 7.11 -4.56 23.85
N GLY A 287 8.33 -4.02 23.81
CA GLY A 287 9.50 -4.59 24.52
C GLY A 287 9.84 -3.99 25.90
N ARG A 288 8.99 -3.16 26.52
CA ARG A 288 9.29 -2.59 27.85
C ARG A 288 8.14 -2.74 28.85
N GLY A 289 7.73 -3.95 29.07
CA GLY A 289 6.70 -4.29 30.07
C GLY A 289 6.94 -5.59 30.81
N GLU A 290 8.21 -6.00 31.07
CA GLU A 290 8.47 -7.05 32.05
C GLU A 290 9.46 -6.52 33.11
N GLY A 291 8.92 -6.35 34.28
CA GLY A 291 9.57 -5.83 35.44
C GLY A 291 10.80 -6.65 35.86
N GLN A 292 11.89 -5.96 36.07
CA GLN A 292 12.89 -6.40 37.01
C GLN A 292 12.45 -5.97 38.42
N THR A 293 11.73 -6.82 39.10
CA THR A 293 11.68 -6.83 40.57
C THR A 293 13.02 -7.38 41.05
N LYS A 294 13.87 -6.49 41.50
CA LYS A 294 15.06 -6.88 42.28
C LYS A 294 14.61 -7.36 43.65
N GLN A 295 14.96 -8.59 43.97
CA GLN A 295 15.23 -9.01 45.36
C GLN A 295 16.66 -8.64 45.73
#